data_7054051c9c7c606bc7ce678d83f44843
#
_entry.id   7054051c9c7c606bc7ce678d83f44843
#
_cell.length_a   1.000
_cell.length_b   1.000
_cell.length_c   1.000
_cell.angle_alpha   90.00
_cell.angle_beta   90.00
_cell.angle_gamma   90.00
#
_symmetry.space_group_name_H-M   'P 1'
#
loop_
_entity.id
_entity.type
_entity.pdbx_description
1 polymer ?
#
loop_
_entity_poly.entity_id
_entity_poly.type
_entity_poly.pdbx_seq_one_letter_code
_entity_poly.pdbx_strand_id
1 'polypeptide(L)'
;MELRQLQYFVAVVEEANFTRAAARLHLAQPGVSAQIRQLERELGQPLLDRSGRSVTVTEVGEAVLTHARAALAAAEGIRQTVDQFSGLLRGRVRIGLLSGAAMDRFDMASLLADFHDAHPQVEISLTEDTSERMLGELQHGALDIAVLGVMDEEPPPGTSCQIVVDDPLVAAVAPDDALLTADAGRTGVPLTALRDRALISLPRGTGLRGVLERACTEAGFRPRIAFEAAAPHVLARLAARGLGVAVVPALPADKAAAAGLRTLEITAPRLRGRVALAWRAAGPSGPAARALLGRLRTALPAVGSGAAAGHQAVGA
;
A
#
# COMPACT_ATOMS: atom_id res chain seq x y z
N MET A 1 -20.86 -25.72 -8.80
CA MET A 1 -20.27 -24.38 -8.53
C MET A 1 -19.90 -23.72 -9.86
N GLU A 2 -20.40 -22.52 -10.13
CA GLU A 2 -20.18 -21.75 -11.36
C GLU A 2 -19.46 -20.44 -11.06
N LEU A 3 -18.66 -19.94 -12.00
CA LEU A 3 -17.95 -18.65 -11.86
C LEU A 3 -18.92 -17.49 -11.57
N ARG A 4 -20.14 -17.53 -12.10
CA ARG A 4 -21.17 -16.52 -11.84
C ARG A 4 -21.59 -16.48 -10.37
N GLN A 5 -21.67 -17.62 -9.71
CA GLN A 5 -21.98 -17.71 -8.29
C GLN A 5 -20.86 -17.09 -7.44
N LEU A 6 -19.59 -17.33 -7.80
CA LEU A 6 -18.45 -16.69 -7.18
C LEU A 6 -18.46 -15.17 -7.37
N GLN A 7 -18.81 -14.69 -8.57
CA GLN A 7 -18.94 -13.27 -8.87
C GLN A 7 -20.01 -12.61 -8.00
N TYR A 8 -21.16 -13.26 -7.80
CA TYR A 8 -22.22 -12.74 -6.95
C TYR A 8 -21.82 -12.74 -5.49
N PHE A 9 -21.13 -13.78 -5.03
CA PHE A 9 -20.61 -13.85 -3.67
C PHE A 9 -19.63 -12.68 -3.39
N VAL A 10 -18.64 -12.49 -4.25
CA VAL A 10 -17.68 -11.39 -4.13
C VAL A 10 -18.38 -10.03 -4.12
N ALA A 11 -19.34 -9.79 -5.03
CA ALA A 11 -20.09 -8.54 -5.09
C ALA A 11 -20.89 -8.27 -3.81
N VAL A 12 -21.51 -9.29 -3.20
CA VAL A 12 -22.27 -9.13 -1.95
C VAL A 12 -21.34 -8.84 -0.77
N VAL A 13 -20.16 -9.44 -0.73
CA VAL A 13 -19.15 -9.15 0.29
C VAL A 13 -18.69 -7.70 0.19
N GLU A 14 -18.32 -7.23 -1.00
CA GLU A 14 -17.83 -5.87 -1.23
C GLU A 14 -18.89 -4.80 -0.91
N GLU A 15 -20.13 -5.06 -1.22
CA GLU A 15 -21.24 -4.13 -0.94
C GLU A 15 -21.79 -4.26 0.49
N ALA A 16 -21.47 -5.35 1.21
CA ALA A 16 -22.08 -5.74 2.49
C ALA A 16 -23.63 -5.66 2.47
N ASN A 17 -24.22 -5.78 1.26
CA ASN A 17 -25.66 -5.60 1.04
C ASN A 17 -26.12 -6.25 -0.27
N PHE A 18 -27.11 -7.16 -0.18
CA PHE A 18 -27.65 -7.85 -1.34
C PHE A 18 -28.29 -6.94 -2.40
N THR A 19 -29.00 -5.88 -1.96
CA THR A 19 -29.69 -4.96 -2.88
C THR A 19 -28.68 -4.12 -3.67
N ARG A 20 -27.64 -3.60 -3.02
CA ARG A 20 -26.57 -2.85 -3.69
C ARG A 20 -25.77 -3.76 -4.63
N ALA A 21 -25.43 -4.96 -4.20
CA ALA A 21 -24.74 -5.93 -5.04
C ALA A 21 -25.57 -6.29 -6.28
N ALA A 22 -26.86 -6.52 -6.13
CA ALA A 22 -27.75 -6.81 -7.25
C ALA A 22 -27.86 -5.63 -8.23
N ALA A 23 -27.96 -4.41 -7.72
CA ALA A 23 -27.98 -3.20 -8.56
C ALA A 23 -26.66 -3.05 -9.35
N ARG A 24 -25.50 -3.26 -8.70
CA ARG A 24 -24.18 -3.23 -9.35
C ARG A 24 -24.03 -4.30 -10.44
N LEU A 25 -24.67 -5.48 -10.23
CA LEU A 25 -24.66 -6.58 -11.18
C LEU A 25 -25.76 -6.49 -12.25
N HIS A 26 -26.60 -5.44 -12.21
CA HIS A 26 -27.77 -5.26 -13.06
C HIS A 26 -28.74 -6.45 -12.99
N LEU A 27 -28.97 -6.99 -11.79
CA LEU A 27 -29.82 -8.14 -11.51
C LEU A 27 -30.89 -7.83 -10.45
N ALA A 28 -31.88 -8.69 -10.37
CA ALA A 28 -32.86 -8.66 -9.28
C ALA A 28 -32.26 -9.31 -8.00
N GLN A 29 -32.43 -8.66 -6.85
CA GLN A 29 -31.91 -9.13 -5.56
C GLN A 29 -32.30 -10.59 -5.23
N PRO A 30 -33.54 -11.08 -5.48
CA PRO A 30 -33.91 -12.47 -5.20
C PRO A 30 -33.06 -13.46 -6.00
N GLY A 31 -32.68 -13.13 -7.23
CA GLY A 31 -31.83 -13.97 -8.08
C GLY A 31 -30.41 -14.10 -7.50
N VAL A 32 -29.79 -13.00 -7.10
CA VAL A 32 -28.46 -13.01 -6.45
C VAL A 32 -28.51 -13.83 -5.16
N SER A 33 -29.52 -13.61 -4.31
CA SER A 33 -29.69 -14.35 -3.05
C SER A 33 -29.89 -15.84 -3.27
N ALA A 34 -30.65 -16.24 -4.28
CA ALA A 34 -30.88 -17.65 -4.61
C ALA A 34 -29.60 -18.35 -5.08
N GLN A 35 -28.81 -17.68 -5.93
CA GLN A 35 -27.53 -18.22 -6.44
C GLN A 35 -26.49 -18.38 -5.32
N ILE A 36 -26.40 -17.45 -4.39
CA ILE A 36 -25.49 -17.59 -3.24
C ILE A 36 -25.96 -18.75 -2.33
N ARG A 37 -27.26 -18.87 -2.04
CA ARG A 37 -27.77 -20.03 -1.29
C ARG A 37 -27.51 -21.36 -2.01
N GLN A 38 -27.53 -21.38 -3.33
CA GLN A 38 -27.15 -22.55 -4.10
C GLN A 38 -25.67 -22.89 -3.90
N LEU A 39 -24.78 -21.87 -3.98
CA LEU A 39 -23.35 -22.03 -3.74
C LEU A 39 -23.09 -22.56 -2.32
N GLU A 40 -23.71 -21.97 -1.29
CA GLU A 40 -23.59 -22.40 0.11
C GLU A 40 -24.04 -23.87 0.30
N ARG A 41 -25.14 -24.30 -0.36
CA ARG A 41 -25.58 -25.68 -0.33
C ARG A 41 -24.60 -26.63 -1.00
N GLU A 42 -24.01 -26.24 -2.12
CA GLU A 42 -23.02 -27.06 -2.83
C GLU A 42 -21.73 -27.23 -2.03
N LEU A 43 -21.33 -26.17 -1.30
CA LEU A 43 -20.14 -26.19 -0.44
C LEU A 43 -20.41 -26.78 0.95
N GLY A 44 -21.69 -26.94 1.32
CA GLY A 44 -22.11 -27.50 2.61
C GLY A 44 -21.89 -26.57 3.81
N GLN A 45 -21.56 -25.31 3.58
CA GLN A 45 -21.28 -24.33 4.63
C GLN A 45 -21.85 -22.95 4.26
N PRO A 46 -22.36 -22.18 5.25
CA PRO A 46 -22.75 -20.79 5.02
C PRO A 46 -21.50 -19.91 4.82
N LEU A 47 -21.50 -19.10 3.76
CA LEU A 47 -20.44 -18.15 3.46
C LEU A 47 -20.74 -16.75 3.99
N LEU A 48 -22.02 -16.43 4.19
CA LEU A 48 -22.49 -15.12 4.66
C LEU A 48 -23.38 -15.28 5.88
N ASP A 49 -23.12 -14.45 6.88
CA ASP A 49 -24.02 -14.26 8.01
C ASP A 49 -25.04 -13.16 7.67
N ARG A 50 -26.33 -13.49 7.83
CA ARG A 50 -27.49 -12.65 7.50
C ARG A 50 -28.30 -12.31 8.75
N SER A 51 -27.82 -12.66 9.94
CA SER A 51 -28.55 -12.49 11.21
C SER A 51 -28.60 -11.04 11.69
N GLY A 52 -27.67 -10.20 11.21
CA GLY A 52 -27.51 -8.81 11.60
C GLY A 52 -28.24 -7.80 10.68
N ARG A 53 -28.06 -6.51 10.97
CA ARG A 53 -28.54 -5.41 10.12
C ARG A 53 -27.77 -5.26 8.82
N SER A 54 -26.57 -5.80 8.74
CA SER A 54 -25.70 -5.86 7.56
C SER A 54 -25.28 -7.30 7.30
N VAL A 55 -24.98 -7.61 6.04
CA VAL A 55 -24.42 -8.89 5.65
C VAL A 55 -22.94 -8.90 6.00
N THR A 56 -22.51 -9.90 6.75
CA THR A 56 -21.10 -10.12 7.09
C THR A 56 -20.61 -11.45 6.54
N VAL A 57 -19.31 -11.59 6.36
CA VAL A 57 -18.69 -12.83 5.86
C VAL A 57 -18.44 -13.75 7.05
N THR A 58 -18.69 -15.06 6.90
CA THR A 58 -18.32 -16.06 7.90
C THR A 58 -16.82 -16.38 7.79
N GLU A 59 -16.24 -17.04 8.80
CA GLU A 59 -14.86 -17.50 8.76
C GLU A 59 -14.57 -18.39 7.53
N VAL A 60 -15.50 -19.31 7.21
CA VAL A 60 -15.43 -20.12 5.98
C VAL A 60 -15.56 -19.23 4.74
N GLY A 61 -16.44 -18.22 4.79
CA GLY A 61 -16.63 -17.26 3.72
C GLY A 61 -15.36 -16.48 3.42
N GLU A 62 -14.61 -16.02 4.41
CA GLU A 62 -13.32 -15.36 4.22
C GLU A 62 -12.29 -16.24 3.53
N ALA A 63 -12.17 -17.49 3.96
CA ALA A 63 -11.30 -18.47 3.30
C ALA A 63 -11.70 -18.71 1.83
N VAL A 64 -13.00 -18.87 1.56
CA VAL A 64 -13.54 -19.07 0.21
C VAL A 64 -13.39 -17.82 -0.64
N LEU A 65 -13.51 -16.61 -0.07
CA LEU A 65 -13.40 -15.33 -0.78
C LEU A 65 -12.06 -15.19 -1.50
N THR A 66 -10.99 -15.61 -0.86
CA THR A 66 -9.64 -15.66 -1.43
C THR A 66 -9.61 -16.49 -2.72
N HIS A 67 -10.14 -17.70 -2.66
CA HIS A 67 -10.17 -18.61 -3.81
C HIS A 67 -11.16 -18.16 -4.89
N ALA A 68 -12.30 -17.56 -4.49
CA ALA A 68 -13.27 -17.01 -5.42
C ALA A 68 -12.68 -15.88 -6.26
N ARG A 69 -11.99 -14.95 -5.62
CA ARG A 69 -11.28 -13.86 -6.32
C ARG A 69 -10.18 -14.37 -7.26
N ALA A 70 -9.39 -15.34 -6.80
CA ALA A 70 -8.36 -15.96 -7.63
C ALA A 70 -8.94 -16.66 -8.87
N ALA A 71 -10.04 -17.40 -8.71
CA ALA A 71 -10.72 -18.08 -9.81
C ALA A 71 -11.29 -17.10 -10.84
N LEU A 72 -11.92 -16.02 -10.39
CA LEU A 72 -12.43 -14.95 -11.25
C LEU A 72 -11.30 -14.24 -12.00
N ALA A 73 -10.19 -13.94 -11.32
CA ALA A 73 -9.02 -13.35 -11.93
C ALA A 73 -8.38 -14.29 -12.98
N ALA A 74 -8.32 -15.60 -12.72
CA ALA A 74 -7.82 -16.58 -13.68
C ALA A 74 -8.72 -16.67 -14.92
N ALA A 75 -10.04 -16.67 -14.74
CA ALA A 75 -11.00 -16.69 -15.86
C ALA A 75 -10.89 -15.41 -16.72
N GLU A 76 -10.69 -14.25 -16.12
CA GLU A 76 -10.42 -13.02 -16.84
C GLU A 76 -9.08 -13.07 -17.58
N GLY A 77 -8.06 -13.66 -16.97
CA GLY A 77 -6.75 -13.89 -17.59
C GLY A 77 -6.83 -14.74 -18.87
N ILE A 78 -7.75 -15.69 -18.95
CA ILE A 78 -7.97 -16.47 -20.18
C ILE A 78 -8.44 -15.57 -21.32
N ARG A 79 -9.44 -14.72 -21.09
CA ARG A 79 -9.95 -13.76 -22.09
C ARG A 79 -8.86 -12.82 -22.58
N GLN A 80 -8.15 -12.24 -21.64
CA GLN A 80 -7.06 -11.31 -21.92
C GLN A 80 -5.89 -11.99 -22.69
N THR A 81 -5.65 -13.28 -22.44
CA THR A 81 -4.64 -14.03 -23.20
C THR A 81 -5.07 -14.20 -24.65
N VAL A 82 -6.35 -14.52 -24.92
CA VAL A 82 -6.88 -14.58 -26.29
C VAL A 82 -6.77 -13.24 -27.00
N ASP A 83 -7.07 -12.13 -26.30
CA ASP A 83 -6.96 -10.78 -26.86
C ASP A 83 -5.52 -10.40 -27.24
N GLN A 84 -4.51 -10.92 -26.53
CA GLN A 84 -3.09 -10.74 -26.90
C GLN A 84 -2.76 -11.30 -28.30
N PHE A 85 -3.36 -12.44 -28.68
CA PHE A 85 -3.13 -13.01 -30.03
C PHE A 85 -3.74 -12.15 -31.13
N SER A 86 -4.67 -11.24 -30.81
CA SER A 86 -5.22 -10.25 -31.75
C SER A 86 -4.42 -8.94 -31.78
N GLY A 87 -3.31 -8.84 -31.06
CA GLY A 87 -2.44 -7.65 -31.03
C GLY A 87 -3.00 -6.46 -30.22
N LEU A 88 -4.14 -6.63 -29.57
CA LEU A 88 -4.82 -5.60 -28.79
C LEU A 88 -4.74 -5.92 -27.29
N LEU A 89 -4.00 -5.08 -26.56
CA LEU A 89 -3.97 -5.16 -25.11
C LEU A 89 -5.27 -4.55 -24.55
N ARG A 90 -6.06 -5.35 -23.84
CA ARG A 90 -7.35 -4.96 -23.27
C ARG A 90 -7.47 -5.44 -21.83
N GLY A 91 -8.49 -4.96 -21.13
CA GLY A 91 -8.85 -5.39 -19.78
C GLY A 91 -8.63 -4.32 -18.73
N ARG A 92 -8.64 -4.72 -17.47
CA ARG A 92 -8.49 -3.80 -16.32
C ARG A 92 -7.21 -4.11 -15.57
N VAL A 93 -6.53 -3.07 -15.12
CA VAL A 93 -5.40 -3.14 -14.18
C VAL A 93 -5.76 -2.37 -12.92
N ARG A 94 -5.66 -3.03 -11.76
CA ARG A 94 -5.94 -2.45 -10.45
C ARG A 94 -4.63 -2.21 -9.72
N ILE A 95 -4.37 -0.96 -9.38
CA ILE A 95 -3.12 -0.51 -8.77
C ILE A 95 -3.42 0.09 -7.41
N GLY A 96 -2.75 -0.41 -6.38
CA GLY A 96 -2.71 0.20 -5.07
C GLY A 96 -1.55 1.20 -4.97
N LEU A 97 -1.81 2.37 -4.41
CA LEU A 97 -0.83 3.44 -4.28
C LEU A 97 -0.75 3.93 -2.85
N LEU A 98 0.46 4.25 -2.40
CA LEU A 98 0.66 5.01 -1.17
C LEU A 98 0.21 6.45 -1.36
N SER A 99 -0.44 7.02 -0.34
CA SER A 99 -0.69 8.45 -0.27
C SER A 99 0.61 9.24 -0.06
N GLY A 100 0.79 10.32 -0.81
CA GLY A 100 1.77 11.34 -0.51
C GLY A 100 3.07 11.33 -1.30
N ALA A 101 4.12 11.95 -0.74
CA ALA A 101 5.36 12.35 -1.42
C ALA A 101 6.15 11.23 -2.12
N ALA A 102 5.91 9.95 -1.79
CA ALA A 102 6.53 8.84 -2.48
C ALA A 102 6.04 8.72 -3.93
N MET A 103 4.82 9.19 -4.21
CA MET A 103 4.23 9.20 -5.55
C MET A 103 4.78 10.33 -6.42
N ASP A 104 4.99 11.51 -5.81
CA ASP A 104 5.54 12.68 -6.52
C ASP A 104 6.98 12.42 -7.01
N ARG A 105 7.72 11.57 -6.29
CA ARG A 105 9.11 11.23 -6.63
C ARG A 105 9.24 10.49 -7.97
N PHE A 106 8.21 9.75 -8.38
CA PHE A 106 8.28 8.85 -9.54
C PHE A 106 7.47 9.34 -10.75
N ASP A 107 6.84 10.52 -10.66
CA ASP A 107 5.93 11.00 -11.70
C ASP A 107 5.00 9.88 -12.23
N MET A 108 4.35 9.22 -11.28
CA MET A 108 3.46 8.08 -11.60
C MET A 108 2.35 8.49 -12.56
N ALA A 109 1.93 9.75 -12.52
CA ALA A 109 0.88 10.26 -13.41
C ALA A 109 1.32 10.18 -14.88
N SER A 110 2.53 10.64 -15.20
CA SER A 110 3.08 10.57 -16.57
C SER A 110 3.30 9.12 -17.01
N LEU A 111 3.81 8.25 -16.12
CA LEU A 111 3.99 6.83 -16.44
C LEU A 111 2.69 6.13 -16.80
N LEU A 112 1.60 6.44 -16.07
CA LEU A 112 0.28 5.87 -16.34
C LEU A 112 -0.38 6.49 -17.57
N ALA A 113 -0.20 7.80 -17.81
CA ALA A 113 -0.67 8.47 -19.02
C ALA A 113 -0.04 7.88 -20.27
N ASP A 114 1.26 7.77 -20.29
CA ASP A 114 2.00 7.15 -21.39
C ASP A 114 1.59 5.70 -21.66
N PHE A 115 1.28 4.93 -20.60
CA PHE A 115 0.79 3.57 -20.76
C PHE A 115 -0.64 3.57 -21.33
N HIS A 116 -1.50 4.46 -20.89
CA HIS A 116 -2.85 4.61 -21.42
C HIS A 116 -2.86 5.02 -22.89
N ASP A 117 -2.00 5.96 -23.28
CA ASP A 117 -1.87 6.40 -24.69
C ASP A 117 -1.43 5.24 -25.60
N ALA A 118 -0.50 4.41 -25.13
CA ALA A 118 -0.07 3.22 -25.84
C ALA A 118 -1.14 2.10 -25.88
N HIS A 119 -2.02 2.07 -24.89
CA HIS A 119 -3.02 1.00 -24.68
C HIS A 119 -4.37 1.57 -24.26
N PRO A 120 -5.07 2.32 -25.12
CA PRO A 120 -6.30 3.06 -24.75
C PRO A 120 -7.50 2.16 -24.37
N GLN A 121 -7.42 0.87 -24.65
CA GLN A 121 -8.45 -0.11 -24.28
C GLN A 121 -8.18 -0.80 -22.94
N VAL A 122 -7.12 -0.39 -22.22
CA VAL A 122 -6.85 -0.85 -20.87
C VAL A 122 -7.46 0.13 -19.88
N GLU A 123 -8.36 -0.34 -19.06
CA GLU A 123 -8.91 0.41 -17.93
C GLU A 123 -7.93 0.34 -16.75
N ILE A 124 -7.51 1.50 -16.24
CA ILE A 124 -6.64 1.60 -15.07
C ILE A 124 -7.47 2.08 -13.89
N SER A 125 -7.48 1.32 -12.80
CA SER A 125 -8.13 1.69 -11.54
C SER A 125 -7.07 1.91 -10.47
N LEU A 126 -7.10 3.07 -9.82
CA LEU A 126 -6.20 3.45 -8.75
C LEU A 126 -6.94 3.42 -7.41
N THR A 127 -6.30 2.86 -6.39
CA THR A 127 -6.82 2.83 -5.02
C THR A 127 -5.72 3.25 -4.06
N GLU A 128 -6.05 4.10 -3.10
CA GLU A 128 -5.16 4.45 -2.00
C GLU A 128 -5.60 3.74 -0.72
N ASP A 129 -4.68 3.02 -0.09
CA ASP A 129 -4.92 2.36 1.21
C ASP A 129 -3.60 2.16 1.98
N THR A 130 -3.69 1.57 3.16
CA THR A 130 -2.52 1.18 3.95
C THR A 130 -1.75 0.04 3.27
N SER A 131 -0.45 -0.04 3.53
CA SER A 131 0.42 -1.08 2.95
C SER A 131 -0.06 -2.49 3.31
N GLU A 132 -0.55 -2.69 4.54
CA GLU A 132 -1.07 -3.97 5.04
C GLU A 132 -2.31 -4.42 4.24
N ARG A 133 -3.27 -3.51 4.02
CA ARG A 133 -4.47 -3.82 3.24
C ARG A 133 -4.16 -4.09 1.79
N MET A 134 -3.34 -3.24 1.16
CA MET A 134 -2.91 -3.44 -0.22
C MET A 134 -2.16 -4.76 -0.41
N LEU A 135 -1.34 -5.16 0.57
CA LEU A 135 -0.66 -6.45 0.54
C LEU A 135 -1.66 -7.62 0.58
N GLY A 136 -2.66 -7.56 1.48
CA GLY A 136 -3.74 -8.54 1.50
C GLY A 136 -4.50 -8.59 0.18
N GLU A 137 -4.82 -7.43 -0.40
CA GLU A 137 -5.52 -7.35 -1.69
C GLU A 137 -4.71 -7.91 -2.87
N LEU A 138 -3.37 -7.72 -2.87
CA LEU A 138 -2.47 -8.37 -3.83
C LEU A 138 -2.53 -9.89 -3.68
N GLN A 139 -2.39 -10.42 -2.47
CA GLN A 139 -2.44 -11.86 -2.20
C GLN A 139 -3.76 -12.49 -2.65
N HIS A 140 -4.87 -11.79 -2.43
CA HIS A 140 -6.22 -12.22 -2.82
C HIS A 140 -6.59 -11.88 -4.27
N GLY A 141 -5.70 -11.24 -5.03
CA GLY A 141 -5.95 -10.85 -6.42
C GLY A 141 -7.00 -9.74 -6.61
N ALA A 142 -7.31 -8.97 -5.57
CA ALA A 142 -8.12 -7.76 -5.66
C ALA A 142 -7.33 -6.59 -6.25
N LEU A 143 -6.01 -6.56 -6.03
CA LEU A 143 -5.04 -5.71 -6.72
C LEU A 143 -4.14 -6.56 -7.63
N ASP A 144 -3.63 -5.95 -8.69
CA ASP A 144 -2.67 -6.56 -9.61
C ASP A 144 -1.25 -6.12 -9.30
N ILE A 145 -1.07 -4.84 -8.96
CA ILE A 145 0.20 -4.17 -8.65
C ILE A 145 -0.04 -3.25 -7.46
N ALA A 146 0.95 -3.06 -6.60
CA ALA A 146 0.90 -2.03 -5.57
C ALA A 146 2.26 -1.34 -5.39
N VAL A 147 2.22 -0.05 -5.09
CA VAL A 147 3.35 0.70 -4.55
C VAL A 147 3.08 0.91 -3.08
N LEU A 148 3.84 0.25 -2.22
CA LEU A 148 3.56 0.18 -0.79
C LEU A 148 4.82 0.26 0.07
N GLY A 149 4.66 0.71 1.32
CA GLY A 149 5.74 0.71 2.30
C GLY A 149 5.99 -0.68 2.84
N VAL A 150 7.25 -1.07 2.91
CA VAL A 150 7.68 -2.36 3.48
C VAL A 150 8.57 -2.14 4.70
N MET A 151 8.52 -3.08 5.64
CA MET A 151 9.35 -3.05 6.83
C MET A 151 10.70 -3.73 6.60
N ASP A 152 10.70 -4.80 5.80
CA ASP A 152 11.84 -5.66 5.54
C ASP A 152 12.18 -5.67 4.04
N GLU A 153 13.37 -6.15 3.70
CA GLU A 153 13.81 -6.34 2.32
C GLU A 153 13.18 -7.60 1.70
N GLU A 154 12.93 -8.61 2.53
CA GLU A 154 12.25 -9.83 2.09
C GLU A 154 10.76 -9.55 1.82
N PRO A 155 10.26 -9.97 0.65
CA PRO A 155 8.86 -9.85 0.34
C PRO A 155 8.02 -10.77 1.25
N PRO A 156 6.83 -10.33 1.70
CA PRO A 156 5.90 -11.19 2.41
C PRO A 156 5.50 -12.43 1.58
N PRO A 157 5.19 -13.56 2.23
CA PRO A 157 4.82 -14.80 1.55
C PRO A 157 3.75 -14.60 0.47
N GLY A 158 3.91 -15.24 -0.67
CA GLY A 158 2.98 -15.15 -1.80
C GLY A 158 3.09 -13.87 -2.64
N THR A 159 4.05 -12.99 -2.31
CA THR A 159 4.32 -11.77 -3.07
C THR A 159 5.76 -11.70 -3.55
N SER A 160 6.00 -10.85 -4.53
CA SER A 160 7.33 -10.42 -4.98
C SER A 160 7.37 -8.90 -4.90
N CYS A 161 8.53 -8.35 -4.62
CA CYS A 161 8.71 -6.91 -4.59
C CYS A 161 10.04 -6.46 -5.18
N GLN A 162 10.07 -5.22 -5.60
CA GLN A 162 11.25 -4.48 -6.02
C GLN A 162 11.34 -3.22 -5.16
N ILE A 163 12.34 -3.10 -4.30
CA ILE A 163 12.54 -1.89 -3.51
C ILE A 163 12.92 -0.75 -4.46
N VAL A 164 12.13 0.32 -4.44
CA VAL A 164 12.29 1.49 -5.29
C VAL A 164 12.68 2.75 -4.51
N VAL A 165 12.48 2.74 -3.19
CA VAL A 165 12.99 3.74 -2.25
C VAL A 165 13.56 3.03 -1.03
N ASP A 166 14.69 3.49 -0.54
CA ASP A 166 15.28 3.07 0.73
C ASP A 166 15.99 4.28 1.35
N ASP A 167 15.23 5.10 2.06
CA ASP A 167 15.71 6.33 2.66
C ASP A 167 15.90 6.19 4.18
N PRO A 168 16.91 6.83 4.79
CA PRO A 168 17.01 6.91 6.24
C PRO A 168 15.81 7.66 6.82
N LEU A 169 15.35 7.23 7.99
CA LEU A 169 14.32 7.95 8.75
C LEU A 169 14.98 8.88 9.75
N VAL A 170 14.40 10.06 9.88
CA VAL A 170 14.86 11.12 10.76
C VAL A 170 13.76 11.58 11.72
N ALA A 171 14.15 12.13 12.86
CA ALA A 171 13.26 12.87 13.74
C ALA A 171 13.16 14.31 13.24
N ALA A 172 11.99 14.73 12.79
CA ALA A 172 11.69 16.08 12.37
C ALA A 172 10.98 16.82 13.52
N VAL A 173 11.49 18.01 13.89
CA VAL A 173 11.07 18.80 15.05
C VAL A 173 10.97 20.27 14.71
N ALA A 174 10.29 21.04 15.55
CA ALA A 174 10.31 22.51 15.48
C ALA A 174 11.73 23.06 15.75
N PRO A 175 12.07 24.27 15.25
CA PRO A 175 13.40 24.84 15.41
C PRO A 175 13.85 25.11 16.86
N ASP A 176 12.90 25.21 17.77
CA ASP A 176 13.09 25.45 19.22
C ASP A 176 12.91 24.21 20.09
N ASP A 177 12.83 23.02 19.47
CA ASP A 177 12.60 21.76 20.20
C ASP A 177 13.79 21.40 21.12
N ALA A 178 13.46 20.90 22.31
CA ALA A 178 14.44 20.52 23.32
C ALA A 178 15.43 19.43 22.86
N LEU A 179 15.09 18.60 21.88
CA LEU A 179 16.01 17.62 21.30
C LEU A 179 17.22 18.25 20.61
N LEU A 180 17.10 19.52 20.16
CA LEU A 180 18.19 20.27 19.52
C LEU A 180 19.17 20.83 20.53
N THR A 181 18.73 21.06 21.78
CA THR A 181 19.55 21.67 22.83
C THR A 181 20.19 20.66 23.76
N ALA A 182 19.59 19.49 23.91
CA ALA A 182 20.09 18.45 24.81
C ALA A 182 21.48 17.91 24.47
N ASP A 183 21.94 18.08 23.21
CA ASP A 183 23.23 17.62 22.71
C ASP A 183 23.73 18.61 21.65
N ALA A 184 24.04 19.88 22.11
CA ALA A 184 24.52 20.94 21.23
C ALA A 184 25.82 20.51 20.51
N GLY A 185 25.70 20.21 19.22
CA GLY A 185 26.80 19.72 18.35
C GLY A 185 26.60 18.33 17.75
N ARG A 186 25.61 17.56 18.17
CA ARG A 186 25.27 16.29 17.55
C ARG A 186 24.23 16.47 16.44
N THR A 187 24.45 15.77 15.33
CA THR A 187 23.54 15.74 14.17
C THR A 187 22.47 14.67 14.30
N GLY A 188 22.50 13.87 15.40
CA GLY A 188 21.60 12.74 15.58
C GLY A 188 21.28 12.42 17.04
N VAL A 189 20.19 11.71 17.26
CA VAL A 189 19.67 11.27 18.55
C VAL A 189 19.43 9.77 18.54
N PRO A 190 19.65 9.05 19.67
CA PRO A 190 19.22 7.67 19.78
C PRO A 190 17.70 7.57 19.80
N LEU A 191 17.12 6.48 19.30
CA LEU A 191 15.67 6.25 19.31
C LEU A 191 15.07 6.38 20.72
N THR A 192 15.83 6.00 21.76
CA THR A 192 15.40 6.07 23.15
C THR A 192 15.15 7.52 23.64
N ALA A 193 15.73 8.53 22.97
CA ALA A 193 15.42 9.95 23.26
C ALA A 193 13.97 10.32 22.90
N LEU A 194 13.29 9.49 22.12
CA LEU A 194 11.89 9.67 21.73
C LEU A 194 10.90 9.00 22.70
N ARG A 195 11.36 8.25 23.71
CA ARG A 195 10.56 7.42 24.61
C ARG A 195 9.35 8.16 25.21
N ASP A 196 9.57 9.33 25.79
CA ASP A 196 8.53 10.08 26.50
C ASP A 196 7.99 11.26 25.68
N ARG A 197 8.38 11.33 24.40
CA ARG A 197 7.97 12.39 23.51
C ARG A 197 6.61 12.10 22.86
N ALA A 198 5.85 13.14 22.63
CA ALA A 198 4.69 13.06 21.75
C ALA A 198 5.16 12.84 20.31
N LEU A 199 4.79 11.72 19.70
CA LEU A 199 5.15 11.41 18.33
C LEU A 199 4.00 11.69 17.37
N ILE A 200 4.35 12.09 16.17
CA ILE A 200 3.45 12.31 15.04
C ILE A 200 3.79 11.25 13.98
N SER A 201 2.83 10.47 13.54
CA SER A 201 3.09 9.31 12.69
C SER A 201 2.01 9.09 11.62
N LEU A 202 2.34 8.28 10.64
CA LEU A 202 1.37 7.71 9.72
C LEU A 202 0.44 6.72 10.44
N PRO A 203 -0.73 6.38 9.87
CA PRO A 203 -1.65 5.39 10.41
C PRO A 203 -1.02 4.00 10.56
N ARG A 204 -1.62 3.20 11.45
CA ARG A 204 -1.29 1.78 11.56
C ARG A 204 -1.51 1.07 10.21
N GLY A 205 -0.74 0.00 9.98
CA GLY A 205 -0.76 -0.73 8.71
C GLY A 205 0.08 -0.08 7.60
N THR A 206 0.75 1.05 7.86
CA THR A 206 1.74 1.63 6.94
C THR A 206 3.15 1.13 7.26
N GLY A 207 4.00 0.96 6.24
CA GLY A 207 5.36 0.45 6.42
C GLY A 207 6.19 1.28 7.40
N LEU A 208 6.16 2.61 7.27
CA LEU A 208 6.89 3.52 8.16
C LEU A 208 6.44 3.40 9.62
N ARG A 209 5.12 3.31 9.87
CA ARG A 209 4.59 3.12 11.20
C ARG A 209 5.04 1.78 11.80
N GLY A 210 5.02 0.71 11.01
CA GLY A 210 5.49 -0.61 11.43
C GLY A 210 6.97 -0.62 11.80
N VAL A 211 7.83 0.04 11.00
CA VAL A 211 9.27 0.21 11.33
C VAL A 211 9.45 0.93 12.66
N LEU A 212 8.74 2.04 12.89
CA LEU A 212 8.82 2.80 14.13
C LEU A 212 8.35 1.98 15.34
N GLU A 213 7.20 1.33 15.26
CA GLU A 213 6.65 0.53 16.37
C GLU A 213 7.55 -0.66 16.73
N ARG A 214 8.06 -1.38 15.73
CA ARG A 214 8.99 -2.48 15.93
C ARG A 214 10.27 -2.00 16.62
N ALA A 215 10.90 -0.95 16.10
CA ALA A 215 12.14 -0.42 16.66
C ALA A 215 11.96 0.10 18.09
N CYS A 216 10.85 0.76 18.41
CA CYS A 216 10.53 1.18 19.78
C CYS A 216 10.33 -0.03 20.70
N THR A 217 9.66 -1.09 20.23
CA THR A 217 9.45 -2.32 21.01
C THR A 217 10.78 -3.02 21.31
N GLU A 218 11.67 -3.13 20.32
CA GLU A 218 13.02 -3.67 20.47
C GLU A 218 13.88 -2.82 21.43
N ALA A 219 13.67 -1.50 21.45
CA ALA A 219 14.32 -0.58 22.39
C ALA A 219 13.65 -0.55 23.78
N GLY A 220 12.65 -1.40 24.04
CA GLY A 220 12.00 -1.58 25.34
C GLY A 220 10.99 -0.48 25.71
N PHE A 221 10.33 0.14 24.73
CA PHE A 221 9.24 1.07 24.98
C PHE A 221 8.18 1.05 23.88
N ARG A 222 7.01 1.65 24.18
CA ARG A 222 5.94 1.87 23.18
C ARG A 222 5.92 3.34 22.78
N PRO A 223 5.83 3.65 21.48
CA PRO A 223 5.75 5.03 21.01
C PRO A 223 4.42 5.67 21.46
N ARG A 224 4.49 6.88 22.02
CA ARG A 224 3.31 7.68 22.38
C ARG A 224 2.87 8.49 21.19
N ILE A 225 1.98 7.94 20.35
CA ILE A 225 1.45 8.66 19.19
C ILE A 225 0.38 9.64 19.66
N ALA A 226 0.67 10.94 19.53
CA ALA A 226 -0.25 12.01 19.88
C ALA A 226 -1.07 12.47 18.68
N PHE A 227 -0.50 12.39 17.47
CA PHE A 227 -1.18 12.75 16.23
C PHE A 227 -0.92 11.70 15.16
N GLU A 228 -1.96 11.43 14.38
CA GLU A 228 -1.92 10.49 13.27
C GLU A 228 -2.51 11.15 12.02
N ALA A 229 -1.83 11.09 10.88
CA ALA A 229 -2.33 11.58 9.61
C ALA A 229 -1.74 10.77 8.45
N ALA A 230 -2.55 10.50 7.43
CA ALA A 230 -2.15 9.70 6.27
C ALA A 230 -1.18 10.43 5.33
N ALA A 231 -1.18 11.75 5.32
CA ALA A 231 -0.38 12.57 4.42
C ALA A 231 0.91 13.06 5.09
N PRO A 232 2.12 12.69 4.59
CA PRO A 232 3.41 13.07 5.19
C PRO A 232 3.61 14.57 5.36
N HIS A 233 3.10 15.41 4.45
CA HIS A 233 3.19 16.86 4.57
C HIS A 233 2.41 17.42 5.77
N VAL A 234 1.33 16.74 6.20
CA VAL A 234 0.59 17.10 7.41
C VAL A 234 1.42 16.80 8.66
N LEU A 235 2.12 15.64 8.68
CA LEU A 235 3.03 15.29 9.78
C LEU A 235 4.11 16.37 9.95
N ALA A 236 4.73 16.78 8.85
CA ALA A 236 5.74 17.83 8.84
C ALA A 236 5.20 19.17 9.39
N ARG A 237 4.01 19.58 8.97
CA ARG A 237 3.36 20.81 9.45
C ARG A 237 3.01 20.78 10.94
N LEU A 238 2.58 19.63 11.45
CA LEU A 238 2.30 19.45 12.88
C LEU A 238 3.60 19.53 13.70
N ALA A 239 4.68 18.89 13.23
CA ALA A 239 5.99 18.95 13.88
C ALA A 239 6.57 20.37 13.87
N ALA A 240 6.47 21.11 12.76
CA ALA A 240 6.91 22.50 12.64
C ALA A 240 6.19 23.46 13.63
N ARG A 241 5.00 23.08 14.10
CA ARG A 241 4.24 23.82 15.13
C ARG A 241 4.54 23.38 16.56
N GLY A 242 5.53 22.50 16.75
CA GLY A 242 5.93 22.03 18.07
C GLY A 242 4.95 21.04 18.73
N LEU A 243 4.04 20.44 17.96
CA LEU A 243 3.03 19.50 18.49
C LEU A 243 3.61 18.11 18.81
N GLY A 244 4.86 17.86 18.43
CA GLY A 244 5.57 16.61 18.69
C GLY A 244 6.69 16.35 17.70
N VAL A 245 7.27 15.17 17.78
CA VAL A 245 8.34 14.71 16.89
C VAL A 245 7.74 13.86 15.77
N ALA A 246 7.95 14.24 14.51
CA ALA A 246 7.56 13.42 13.37
C ALA A 246 8.74 12.53 12.94
N VAL A 247 8.50 11.22 12.82
CA VAL A 247 9.47 10.30 12.22
C VAL A 247 9.11 10.15 10.74
N VAL A 248 9.99 10.67 9.88
CA VAL A 248 9.75 10.81 8.44
C VAL A 248 11.01 10.44 7.64
N PRO A 249 10.90 10.10 6.33
CA PRO A 249 12.07 9.97 5.47
C PRO A 249 12.92 11.26 5.51
N ALA A 250 14.23 11.10 5.40
CA ALA A 250 15.15 12.22 5.40
C ALA A 250 14.80 13.23 4.29
N LEU A 251 14.74 14.49 4.66
CA LEU A 251 14.51 15.61 3.77
C LEU A 251 15.81 16.37 3.53
N PRO A 252 16.07 16.89 2.34
CA PRO A 252 17.13 17.87 2.12
C PRO A 252 17.01 19.03 3.11
N ALA A 253 18.13 19.53 3.59
CA ALA A 253 18.17 20.55 4.66
C ALA A 253 17.43 21.83 4.30
N ASP A 254 17.51 22.25 3.03
CA ASP A 254 16.79 23.38 2.47
C ASP A 254 15.27 23.19 2.49
N LYS A 255 14.79 21.98 2.11
CA LYS A 255 13.36 21.62 2.17
C LYS A 255 12.84 21.53 3.61
N ALA A 256 13.63 20.97 4.51
CA ALA A 256 13.29 20.94 5.92
C ALA A 256 13.17 22.35 6.51
N ALA A 257 14.15 23.23 6.24
CA ALA A 257 14.14 24.62 6.68
C ALA A 257 12.96 25.41 6.09
N ALA A 258 12.67 25.26 4.81
CA ALA A 258 11.52 25.86 4.14
C ALA A 258 10.18 25.42 4.76
N ALA A 259 10.11 24.18 5.26
CA ALA A 259 8.96 23.66 6.00
C ALA A 259 8.91 24.09 7.47
N GLY A 260 9.88 24.89 7.95
CA GLY A 260 9.99 25.30 9.35
C GLY A 260 10.43 24.17 10.28
N LEU A 261 11.24 23.23 9.79
CA LEU A 261 11.67 22.03 10.50
C LEU A 261 13.19 21.99 10.69
N ARG A 262 13.60 21.29 11.75
CA ARG A 262 14.95 20.78 11.92
C ARG A 262 14.87 19.26 11.95
N THR A 263 15.85 18.59 11.34
CA THR A 263 15.92 17.15 11.29
C THR A 263 17.12 16.64 12.05
N LEU A 264 16.93 15.55 12.81
CA LEU A 264 17.96 14.84 13.56
C LEU A 264 18.02 13.41 13.07
N GLU A 265 19.20 12.89 12.77
CA GLU A 265 19.39 11.48 12.42
C GLU A 265 19.01 10.60 13.62
N ILE A 266 18.25 9.54 13.39
CA ILE A 266 18.02 8.50 14.40
C ILE A 266 19.18 7.53 14.31
N THR A 267 20.06 7.49 15.34
CA THR A 267 21.37 6.83 15.24
C THR A 267 21.41 5.41 15.80
N ALA A 268 20.54 5.08 16.75
CA ALA A 268 20.53 3.77 17.42
C ALA A 268 19.11 3.31 17.75
N PRO A 269 18.54 2.40 16.96
CA PRO A 269 19.03 1.91 15.67
C PRO A 269 18.87 2.94 14.55
N ARG A 270 19.59 2.79 13.45
CA ARG A 270 19.31 3.54 12.22
C ARG A 270 18.06 2.97 11.57
N LEU A 271 17.04 3.79 11.45
CA LEU A 271 15.77 3.39 10.84
C LEU A 271 15.78 3.70 9.35
N ARG A 272 15.12 2.87 8.57
CA ARG A 272 14.97 3.08 7.13
C ARG A 272 13.51 2.99 6.71
N GLY A 273 13.09 3.90 5.86
CA GLY A 273 11.78 3.91 5.22
C GLY A 273 11.91 3.35 3.81
N ARG A 274 11.29 2.22 3.55
CA ARG A 274 11.34 1.55 2.25
C ARG A 274 9.99 1.60 1.55
N VAL A 275 10.04 1.84 0.25
CA VAL A 275 8.88 1.71 -0.64
C VAL A 275 9.20 0.67 -1.69
N ALA A 276 8.26 -0.21 -1.94
CA ALA A 276 8.40 -1.28 -2.93
C ALA A 276 7.27 -1.22 -3.97
N LEU A 277 7.63 -1.53 -5.21
CA LEU A 277 6.70 -2.00 -6.21
C LEU A 277 6.47 -3.48 -5.94
N ALA A 278 5.23 -3.88 -5.66
CA ALA A 278 4.85 -5.22 -5.23
C ALA A 278 3.79 -5.84 -6.15
N TRP A 279 3.83 -7.16 -6.29
CA TRP A 279 2.88 -7.96 -7.06
C TRP A 279 2.85 -9.39 -6.51
N ARG A 280 1.89 -10.22 -6.93
CA ARG A 280 1.87 -11.63 -6.54
C ARG A 280 3.09 -12.39 -7.04
N ALA A 281 3.60 -13.35 -6.28
CA ALA A 281 4.77 -14.15 -6.66
C ALA A 281 4.58 -14.88 -8.01
N ALA A 282 3.35 -15.35 -8.32
CA ALA A 282 2.99 -15.93 -9.60
C ALA A 282 2.84 -14.90 -10.75
N GLY A 283 3.07 -13.61 -10.47
CA GLY A 283 2.81 -12.50 -11.38
C GLY A 283 1.36 -12.02 -11.40
N PRO A 284 1.08 -10.86 -12.00
CA PRO A 284 -0.26 -10.36 -12.23
C PRO A 284 -1.07 -11.28 -13.16
N SER A 285 -2.38 -11.36 -12.93
CA SER A 285 -3.23 -12.34 -13.62
C SER A 285 -3.42 -12.08 -15.10
N GLY A 286 -3.33 -10.83 -15.55
CA GLY A 286 -3.65 -10.46 -16.93
C GLY A 286 -2.46 -9.91 -17.71
N PRO A 287 -2.51 -9.97 -19.04
CA PRO A 287 -1.46 -9.42 -19.90
C PRO A 287 -1.29 -7.90 -19.75
N ALA A 288 -2.38 -7.15 -19.60
CA ALA A 288 -2.33 -5.72 -19.36
C ALA A 288 -1.57 -5.36 -18.07
N ALA A 289 -1.86 -6.09 -16.99
CA ALA A 289 -1.17 -5.90 -15.72
C ALA A 289 0.30 -6.34 -15.79
N ARG A 290 0.62 -7.41 -16.54
CA ARG A 290 2.02 -7.81 -16.78
C ARG A 290 2.79 -6.78 -17.60
N ALA A 291 2.16 -6.22 -18.63
CA ALA A 291 2.77 -5.18 -19.47
C ALA A 291 3.05 -3.90 -18.65
N LEU A 292 2.06 -3.45 -17.85
CA LEU A 292 2.24 -2.29 -16.99
C LEU A 292 3.29 -2.55 -15.91
N LEU A 293 3.29 -3.73 -15.27
CA LEU A 293 4.33 -4.11 -14.30
C LEU A 293 5.72 -4.05 -14.93
N GLY A 294 5.88 -4.58 -16.16
CA GLY A 294 7.15 -4.52 -16.89
C GLY A 294 7.62 -3.08 -17.10
N ARG A 295 6.71 -2.18 -17.50
CA ARG A 295 7.01 -0.76 -17.69
C ARG A 295 7.38 -0.08 -16.38
N LEU A 296 6.61 -0.31 -15.31
CA LEU A 296 6.89 0.24 -13.98
C LEU A 296 8.23 -0.25 -13.43
N ARG A 297 8.56 -1.51 -13.57
CA ARG A 297 9.86 -2.07 -13.14
C ARG A 297 11.05 -1.42 -13.84
N THR A 298 10.89 -1.03 -15.08
CA THR A 298 11.93 -0.32 -15.85
C THR A 298 12.03 1.14 -15.43
N ALA A 299 10.89 1.81 -15.24
CA ALA A 299 10.83 3.21 -14.90
C ALA A 299 11.17 3.49 -13.41
N LEU A 300 10.96 2.51 -12.54
CA LEU A 300 11.25 2.57 -11.11
C LEU A 300 12.44 1.65 -10.80
N PRO A 301 13.68 2.12 -10.95
CA PRO A 301 14.85 1.26 -10.79
C PRO A 301 14.94 0.71 -9.35
N ALA A 302 15.37 -0.56 -9.22
CA ALA A 302 15.62 -1.15 -7.92
C ALA A 302 16.75 -0.41 -7.21
N VAL A 303 16.53 -0.07 -5.95
CA VAL A 303 17.60 0.38 -5.06
C VAL A 303 18.38 -0.87 -4.66
N GLY A 304 19.65 -0.96 -5.07
CA GLY A 304 20.50 -2.10 -4.74
C GLY A 304 20.68 -2.22 -3.23
N SER A 305 20.56 -3.42 -2.71
CA SER A 305 20.98 -3.75 -1.34
C SER A 305 22.49 -3.54 -1.24
N GLY A 306 22.91 -2.38 -0.72
CA GLY A 306 24.29 -2.06 -0.42
C GLY A 306 25.02 -1.14 -1.40
N ALA A 307 24.53 0.11 -1.53
CA ALA A 307 25.40 1.20 -1.94
C ALA A 307 24.94 2.48 -1.22
N ALA A 308 25.76 2.92 -0.29
CA ALA A 308 25.74 4.31 0.15
C ALA A 308 26.12 5.17 -1.07
N ALA A 309 25.12 5.57 -1.86
CA ALA A 309 25.34 6.48 -2.97
C ALA A 309 25.64 7.86 -2.41
N GLY A 310 26.92 8.23 -2.47
CA GLY A 310 27.40 9.57 -2.26
C GLY A 310 26.61 10.54 -3.15
N HIS A 311 26.17 11.62 -2.55
CA HIS A 311 25.64 12.78 -3.23
C HIS A 311 26.76 13.34 -4.14
N GLN A 312 26.69 13.04 -5.44
CA GLN A 312 27.40 13.84 -6.42
C GLN A 312 26.52 15.04 -6.77
N ALA A 313 26.97 16.19 -6.30
CA ALA A 313 26.52 17.50 -6.76
C ALA A 313 26.73 17.57 -8.27
N VAL A 314 25.64 17.78 -9.03
CA VAL A 314 25.74 18.30 -10.41
C VAL A 314 25.75 19.82 -10.26
N GLY A 315 26.95 20.40 -10.34
CA GLY A 315 27.14 21.81 -10.65
C GLY A 315 27.25 21.97 -12.16
N ALA A 316 26.45 22.82 -12.70
CA ALA A 316 26.72 23.81 -13.74
C ALA A 316 25.39 24.50 -14.09
#